data_99213afcc7f671804f84c7940c79703a
#
_entry.id   99213afcc7f671804f84c7940c79703a
#
_cell.length_a   1.000
_cell.length_b   1.000
_cell.length_c   1.000
_cell.angle_alpha   90.00
_cell.angle_beta   90.00
_cell.angle_gamma   90.00
#
_symmetry.space_group_name_H-M   'P 1'
#
loop_
_entity.id
_entity.type
_entity.pdbx_description
1 polymer ?
#
loop_
_entity_poly.entity_id
_entity_poly.type
_entity_poly.pdbx_seq_one_letter_code
_entity_poly.pdbx_strand_id
1 'polypeptide(L)'
;LPFNTSSIEFDSLIKTNRFLKKRTLSSIAIDFYFGAVMAMEEAVKIGINIDSKIIDTQNDINNIKNQLKLIDTLGLDLIIGPLLTKNFNFLASQLAFTDIPKVAPLSSNPVEMRKGVFQSVSAKNFLRKEMLSHLKNIIDDEDNVIIVADSTNLYIEKELNELFPKSVNIRPEFGDFLLPDLIDSLIVDSMPNKIILETEKFSLISSASSQIR
;
A
#
# COMPACT_ATOMS: atom_id res chain seq x y z
N LEU A 1 14.99 -9.05 5.27
CA LEU A 1 14.89 -7.66 4.78
C LEU A 1 15.88 -7.41 3.65
N PRO A 2 15.59 -6.58 2.64
CA PRO A 2 16.49 -6.31 1.50
C PRO A 2 17.45 -5.15 1.79
N PHE A 3 18.37 -5.32 2.72
CA PHE A 3 19.37 -4.28 3.04
C PHE A 3 20.38 -4.09 1.93
N ASN A 4 20.70 -5.14 1.16
CA ASN A 4 21.75 -5.14 0.13
C ASN A 4 23.12 -4.76 0.69
N THR A 5 23.47 -5.30 1.84
CA THR A 5 24.73 -4.98 2.54
C THR A 5 25.97 -5.26 1.71
N SER A 6 25.92 -6.23 0.79
CA SER A 6 27.01 -6.54 -0.13
C SER A 6 27.31 -5.41 -1.14
N SER A 7 26.39 -4.47 -1.36
CA SER A 7 26.56 -3.33 -2.26
C SER A 7 27.00 -2.05 -1.54
N ILE A 8 27.19 -2.09 -0.22
CA ILE A 8 27.55 -0.92 0.58
C ILE A 8 29.06 -0.92 0.80
N GLU A 9 29.73 0.15 0.40
CA GLU A 9 31.15 0.38 0.67
C GLU A 9 31.29 1.02 2.06
N PHE A 10 31.34 0.21 3.11
CA PHE A 10 31.40 0.66 4.51
C PHE A 10 32.72 1.38 4.88
N ASP A 11 33.77 1.22 4.10
CA ASP A 11 35.07 1.87 4.25
C ASP A 11 35.06 3.35 3.82
N SER A 12 33.99 3.82 3.19
CA SER A 12 33.81 5.19 2.73
C SER A 12 32.55 5.84 3.28
N LEU A 13 32.70 6.70 4.31
CA LEU A 13 31.57 7.45 4.89
C LEU A 13 30.81 8.29 3.86
N ILE A 14 31.50 8.84 2.84
CA ILE A 14 30.86 9.66 1.80
C ILE A 14 29.96 8.79 0.93
N LYS A 15 30.44 7.60 0.50
CA LYS A 15 29.66 6.67 -0.32
C LYS A 15 28.51 6.06 0.47
N THR A 16 28.74 5.65 1.70
CA THR A 16 27.70 5.15 2.61
C THR A 16 26.62 6.20 2.83
N ASN A 17 26.97 7.45 3.15
CA ASN A 17 26.00 8.52 3.32
C ASN A 17 25.21 8.82 2.03
N ARG A 18 25.87 8.79 0.87
CA ARG A 18 25.19 8.97 -0.42
C ARG A 18 24.22 7.82 -0.72
N PHE A 19 24.57 6.59 -0.37
CA PHE A 19 23.69 5.42 -0.51
C PHE A 19 22.46 5.55 0.39
N LEU A 20 22.64 5.90 1.67
CA LEU A 20 21.56 6.02 2.65
C LEU A 20 20.61 7.20 2.38
N LYS A 21 21.12 8.30 1.80
CA LYS A 21 20.28 9.47 1.45
C LYS A 21 19.39 9.23 0.24
N LYS A 22 19.66 8.23 -0.59
CA LYS A 22 18.76 7.85 -1.69
C LYS A 22 17.58 7.06 -1.13
N ARG A 23 16.37 7.44 -1.49
CA ARG A 23 15.17 6.66 -1.17
C ARG A 23 15.14 5.38 -2.02
N THR A 24 15.86 4.38 -1.56
CA THR A 24 16.00 3.07 -2.19
C THR A 24 15.27 2.01 -1.39
N LEU A 25 15.14 0.81 -1.95
CA LEU A 25 14.59 -0.33 -1.23
C LEU A 25 15.38 -0.62 0.07
N SER A 26 16.69 -0.42 0.05
CA SER A 26 17.55 -0.60 1.22
C SER A 26 17.26 0.43 2.33
N SER A 27 17.02 1.70 1.98
CA SER A 27 16.64 2.71 2.98
C SER A 27 15.27 2.40 3.59
N ILE A 28 14.29 1.95 2.79
CA ILE A 28 12.99 1.50 3.29
C ILE A 28 13.16 0.29 4.24
N ALA A 29 14.05 -0.64 3.90
CA ALA A 29 14.33 -1.80 4.75
C ALA A 29 14.96 -1.38 6.08
N ILE A 30 15.82 -0.38 6.08
CA ILE A 30 16.45 0.19 7.29
C ILE A 30 15.40 0.89 8.16
N ASP A 31 14.55 1.73 7.58
CA ASP A 31 13.48 2.42 8.30
C ASP A 31 12.52 1.41 8.94
N PHE A 32 12.12 0.38 8.17
CA PHE A 32 11.29 -0.71 8.68
C PHE A 32 11.97 -1.46 9.83
N TYR A 33 13.26 -1.75 9.71
CA TYR A 33 14.04 -2.43 10.74
C TYR A 33 14.05 -1.63 12.05
N PHE A 34 14.31 -0.32 12.00
CA PHE A 34 14.28 0.52 13.18
C PHE A 34 12.91 0.55 13.85
N GLY A 35 11.84 0.65 13.03
CA GLY A 35 10.47 0.55 13.55
C GLY A 35 10.18 -0.80 14.23
N ALA A 36 10.67 -1.89 13.64
CA ALA A 36 10.53 -3.22 14.22
C ALA A 36 11.30 -3.36 15.55
N VAL A 37 12.53 -2.82 15.64
CA VAL A 37 13.31 -2.81 16.89
C VAL A 37 12.56 -2.05 17.97
N MET A 38 12.07 -0.85 17.69
CA MET A 38 11.26 -0.08 18.63
C MET A 38 10.03 -0.84 19.11
N ALA A 39 9.32 -1.51 18.20
CA ALA A 39 8.15 -2.31 18.56
C ALA A 39 8.51 -3.52 19.43
N MET A 40 9.65 -4.17 19.18
CA MET A 40 10.15 -5.27 20.01
C MET A 40 10.54 -4.77 21.42
N GLU A 41 11.18 -3.61 21.53
CA GLU A 41 11.50 -2.98 22.82
C GLU A 41 10.25 -2.65 23.63
N GLU A 42 9.19 -2.15 22.98
CA GLU A 42 7.90 -1.91 23.65
C GLU A 42 7.24 -3.22 24.10
N ALA A 43 7.31 -4.27 23.27
CA ALA A 43 6.79 -5.58 23.64
C ALA A 43 7.48 -6.18 24.87
N VAL A 44 8.80 -6.00 24.99
CA VAL A 44 9.56 -6.42 26.18
C VAL A 44 9.08 -5.71 27.44
N LYS A 45 8.74 -4.42 27.37
CA LYS A 45 8.22 -3.66 28.53
C LYS A 45 6.90 -4.21 29.08
N ILE A 46 6.10 -4.85 28.24
CA ILE A 46 4.84 -5.51 28.64
C ILE A 46 5.00 -7.01 28.88
N GLY A 47 6.25 -7.49 28.99
CA GLY A 47 6.58 -8.85 29.41
C GLY A 47 6.65 -9.89 28.28
N ILE A 48 6.68 -9.47 27.00
CA ILE A 48 6.85 -10.37 25.85
C ILE A 48 8.34 -10.47 25.54
N ASN A 49 8.92 -11.67 25.71
CA ASN A 49 10.31 -11.94 25.31
C ASN A 49 10.36 -12.26 23.82
N ILE A 50 11.20 -11.55 23.09
CA ILE A 50 11.39 -11.71 21.65
C ILE A 50 12.84 -12.04 21.35
N ASP A 51 13.10 -13.21 20.80
CA ASP A 51 14.37 -13.55 20.15
C ASP A 51 14.21 -13.37 18.66
N SER A 52 14.92 -12.40 18.07
CA SER A 52 14.76 -12.02 16.67
C SER A 52 16.00 -12.32 15.84
N LYS A 53 15.81 -12.99 14.71
CA LYS A 53 16.84 -13.20 13.71
C LYS A 53 16.59 -12.34 12.48
N ILE A 54 17.53 -11.48 12.16
CA ILE A 54 17.44 -10.57 11.02
C ILE A 54 18.26 -11.15 9.86
N ILE A 55 17.61 -11.30 8.71
CA ILE A 55 18.22 -11.87 7.51
C ILE A 55 18.22 -10.83 6.38
N ASP A 56 19.40 -10.53 5.82
CA ASP A 56 19.49 -9.74 4.58
C ASP A 56 19.17 -10.62 3.39
N THR A 57 18.03 -10.37 2.77
CA THR A 57 17.59 -11.10 1.58
C THR A 57 18.24 -10.61 0.30
N GLN A 58 18.92 -9.46 0.30
CA GLN A 58 19.50 -8.79 -0.86
C GLN A 58 18.52 -8.66 -2.05
N ASN A 59 17.22 -8.73 -1.78
CA ASN A 59 16.16 -8.79 -2.77
C ASN A 59 16.34 -9.91 -3.82
N ASP A 60 17.03 -10.99 -3.45
CA ASP A 60 17.34 -12.13 -4.32
C ASP A 60 16.62 -13.41 -3.85
N ILE A 61 15.86 -14.02 -4.77
CA ILE A 61 15.15 -15.28 -4.53
C ILE A 61 16.11 -16.44 -4.21
N ASN A 62 17.30 -16.48 -4.84
CA ASN A 62 18.28 -17.52 -4.56
C ASN A 62 18.83 -17.40 -3.14
N ASN A 63 19.05 -16.17 -2.67
CA ASN A 63 19.46 -15.95 -1.29
C ASN A 63 18.36 -16.41 -0.32
N ILE A 64 17.11 -16.05 -0.58
CA ILE A 64 15.96 -16.51 0.22
C ILE A 64 15.91 -18.04 0.24
N LYS A 65 16.07 -18.70 -0.91
CA LYS A 65 16.10 -20.16 -1.02
C LYS A 65 17.21 -20.80 -0.18
N ASN A 66 18.39 -20.19 -0.15
CA ASN A 66 19.51 -20.67 0.66
C ASN A 66 19.24 -20.54 2.16
N GLN A 67 18.47 -19.54 2.59
CA GLN A 67 18.11 -19.32 3.99
C GLN A 67 16.96 -20.23 4.48
N LEU A 68 16.17 -20.81 3.57
CA LEU A 68 14.99 -21.62 3.94
C LEU A 68 15.35 -22.81 4.84
N LYS A 69 16.46 -23.49 4.60
CA LYS A 69 16.93 -24.60 5.45
C LYS A 69 17.21 -24.16 6.88
N LEU A 70 17.73 -22.93 7.02
CA LEU A 70 18.01 -22.33 8.32
C LEU A 70 16.73 -21.95 9.06
N ILE A 71 15.73 -21.45 8.33
CA ILE A 71 14.41 -21.10 8.87
C ILE A 71 13.73 -22.33 9.42
N ASP A 72 13.71 -23.44 8.68
CA ASP A 72 13.03 -24.69 9.05
C ASP A 72 13.61 -25.34 10.33
N THR A 73 14.90 -25.13 10.60
CA THR A 73 15.59 -25.71 11.77
C THR A 73 15.52 -24.86 13.04
N LEU A 74 15.03 -23.60 12.95
CA LEU A 74 15.07 -22.65 14.07
C LEU A 74 13.83 -22.66 14.97
N GLY A 75 12.78 -23.42 14.63
CA GLY A 75 11.54 -23.44 15.40
C GLY A 75 10.91 -22.05 15.56
N LEU A 76 10.78 -21.31 14.46
CA LEU A 76 10.27 -19.94 14.48
C LEU A 76 8.78 -19.88 14.77
N ASP A 77 8.38 -18.94 15.62
CA ASP A 77 6.98 -18.65 15.92
C ASP A 77 6.34 -17.70 14.89
N LEU A 78 7.15 -16.87 14.20
CA LEU A 78 6.66 -15.85 13.26
C LEU A 78 7.73 -15.49 12.24
N ILE A 79 7.30 -15.24 11.01
CA ILE A 79 8.14 -14.66 9.94
C ILE A 79 7.52 -13.34 9.47
N ILE A 80 8.31 -12.25 9.48
CA ILE A 80 7.90 -10.94 8.96
C ILE A 80 8.74 -10.61 7.72
N GLY A 81 8.07 -10.45 6.58
CA GLY A 81 8.72 -10.25 5.28
C GLY A 81 8.95 -11.54 4.50
N PRO A 82 9.66 -11.47 3.37
CA PRO A 82 10.30 -10.30 2.73
C PRO A 82 9.36 -9.12 2.42
N LEU A 83 9.93 -7.90 2.25
CA LEU A 83 9.12 -6.69 2.03
C LEU A 83 8.41 -6.68 0.66
N LEU A 84 9.05 -7.22 -0.39
CA LEU A 84 8.46 -7.26 -1.72
C LEU A 84 7.54 -8.45 -1.91
N THR A 85 6.35 -8.21 -2.43
CA THR A 85 5.30 -9.21 -2.63
C THR A 85 5.77 -10.46 -3.39
N LYS A 86 6.55 -10.30 -4.47
CA LYS A 86 7.10 -11.41 -5.25
C LYS A 86 7.95 -12.36 -4.38
N ASN A 87 8.85 -11.80 -3.60
CA ASN A 87 9.75 -12.55 -2.73
C ASN A 87 9.00 -13.15 -1.54
N PHE A 88 8.00 -12.44 -1.02
CA PHE A 88 7.13 -12.92 0.03
C PHE A 88 6.30 -14.13 -0.43
N ASN A 89 5.64 -14.03 -1.59
CA ASN A 89 4.86 -15.13 -2.16
C ASN A 89 5.73 -16.37 -2.40
N PHE A 90 6.96 -16.17 -2.89
CA PHE A 90 7.92 -17.28 -3.03
C PHE A 90 8.20 -17.94 -1.68
N LEU A 91 8.60 -17.19 -0.66
CA LEU A 91 8.85 -17.72 0.69
C LEU A 91 7.61 -18.43 1.25
N ALA A 92 6.45 -17.78 1.18
CA ALA A 92 5.20 -18.34 1.68
C ALA A 92 4.82 -19.64 0.97
N SER A 93 5.10 -19.78 -0.34
CA SER A 93 4.86 -21.01 -1.08
C SER A 93 5.78 -22.15 -0.64
N GLN A 94 7.06 -21.86 -0.39
CA GLN A 94 8.02 -22.86 0.06
C GLN A 94 7.72 -23.37 1.48
N LEU A 95 7.14 -22.53 2.33
CA LEU A 95 6.77 -22.82 3.71
C LEU A 95 5.27 -23.11 3.90
N ALA A 96 4.56 -23.45 2.83
CA ALA A 96 3.12 -23.73 2.87
C ALA A 96 2.73 -24.93 3.76
N PHE A 97 3.66 -25.85 3.97
CA PHE A 97 3.50 -27.05 4.81
C PHE A 97 3.76 -26.79 6.30
N THR A 98 4.21 -25.58 6.66
CA THR A 98 4.47 -25.20 8.07
C THR A 98 3.30 -24.41 8.63
N ASP A 99 3.05 -24.53 9.93
CA ASP A 99 2.06 -23.72 10.65
C ASP A 99 2.61 -22.34 11.08
N ILE A 100 3.87 -22.01 10.73
CA ILE A 100 4.50 -20.73 11.07
C ILE A 100 3.72 -19.60 10.41
N PRO A 101 3.19 -18.61 11.15
CA PRO A 101 2.59 -17.40 10.59
C PRO A 101 3.60 -16.58 9.78
N LYS A 102 3.17 -16.09 8.60
CA LYS A 102 3.98 -15.29 7.69
C LYS A 102 3.26 -13.98 7.43
N VAL A 103 3.89 -12.86 7.77
CA VAL A 103 3.33 -11.52 7.61
C VAL A 103 4.02 -10.78 6.48
N ALA A 104 3.26 -10.39 5.45
CA ALA A 104 3.72 -9.46 4.43
C ALA A 104 3.57 -8.02 4.94
N PRO A 105 4.66 -7.32 5.26
CA PRO A 105 4.59 -5.95 5.73
C PRO A 105 4.57 -4.96 4.55
N LEU A 106 4.09 -3.72 4.80
CA LEU A 106 4.23 -2.52 3.94
C LEU A 106 3.57 -2.57 2.55
N SER A 107 3.43 -3.73 1.91
CA SER A 107 2.90 -3.79 0.54
C SER A 107 1.38 -3.76 0.50
N SER A 108 0.82 -2.87 -0.31
CA SER A 108 -0.60 -2.87 -0.69
C SER A 108 -0.87 -3.69 -1.97
N ASN A 109 0.16 -4.28 -2.58
CA ASN A 109 -0.03 -5.25 -3.65
C ASN A 109 -0.56 -6.56 -3.04
N PRO A 110 -1.58 -7.19 -3.66
CA PRO A 110 -2.15 -8.41 -3.11
C PRO A 110 -1.13 -9.53 -3.03
N VAL A 111 -1.08 -10.21 -1.88
CA VAL A 111 -0.30 -11.44 -1.69
C VAL A 111 -1.17 -12.66 -1.98
N GLU A 112 -0.52 -13.78 -2.28
CA GLU A 112 -1.20 -15.06 -2.42
C GLU A 112 -1.64 -15.56 -1.04
N MET A 113 -2.92 -15.37 -0.73
CA MET A 113 -3.49 -15.75 0.57
C MET A 113 -3.54 -17.27 0.73
N ARG A 114 -3.03 -17.75 1.86
CA ARG A 114 -2.96 -19.17 2.25
C ARG A 114 -3.11 -19.28 3.76
N LYS A 115 -3.30 -20.48 4.28
CA LYS A 115 -3.26 -20.72 5.74
C LYS A 115 -1.94 -20.16 6.33
N GLY A 116 -2.05 -19.37 7.38
CA GLY A 116 -0.89 -18.77 8.05
C GLY A 116 -0.22 -17.62 7.29
N VAL A 117 -0.82 -17.10 6.23
CA VAL A 117 -0.35 -15.89 5.53
C VAL A 117 -1.22 -14.70 5.93
N PHE A 118 -0.58 -13.62 6.32
CA PHE A 118 -1.20 -12.35 6.71
C PHE A 118 -0.59 -11.20 5.92
N GLN A 119 -1.38 -10.19 5.63
CA GLN A 119 -0.93 -8.95 5.01
C GLN A 119 -1.25 -7.79 5.96
N SER A 120 -0.22 -6.99 6.35
CA SER A 120 -0.39 -5.92 7.33
C SER A 120 -1.07 -4.67 6.76
N VAL A 121 -0.96 -4.47 5.45
CA VAL A 121 -1.61 -3.38 4.72
C VAL A 121 -2.63 -3.97 3.78
N SER A 122 -3.87 -3.53 3.87
CA SER A 122 -4.94 -4.03 2.99
C SER A 122 -4.59 -3.86 1.51
N ALA A 123 -4.89 -4.87 0.72
CA ALA A 123 -4.65 -4.81 -0.72
C ALA A 123 -5.50 -3.72 -1.38
N LYS A 124 -4.92 -2.97 -2.33
CA LYS A 124 -5.61 -1.86 -3.03
C LYS A 124 -6.93 -2.30 -3.65
N ASN A 125 -6.98 -3.46 -4.29
CA ASN A 125 -8.20 -4.00 -4.89
C ASN A 125 -9.28 -4.34 -3.85
N PHE A 126 -8.89 -4.81 -2.67
CA PHE A 126 -9.82 -5.04 -1.57
C PHE A 126 -10.39 -3.71 -1.06
N LEU A 127 -9.54 -2.72 -0.76
CA LEU A 127 -9.98 -1.39 -0.33
C LEU A 127 -10.93 -0.75 -1.33
N ARG A 128 -10.62 -0.86 -2.63
CA ARG A 128 -11.48 -0.34 -3.68
C ARG A 128 -12.84 -1.03 -3.70
N LYS A 129 -12.89 -2.36 -3.62
CA LYS A 129 -14.14 -3.12 -3.56
C LYS A 129 -15.00 -2.68 -2.38
N GLU A 130 -14.39 -2.55 -1.20
CA GLU A 130 -15.10 -2.09 0.00
C GLU A 130 -15.61 -0.64 -0.17
N MET A 131 -14.80 0.25 -0.76
CA MET A 131 -15.22 1.63 -1.05
C MET A 131 -16.41 1.66 -2.01
N LEU A 132 -16.37 0.90 -3.12
CA LEU A 132 -17.49 0.83 -4.05
C LEU A 132 -18.76 0.26 -3.42
N SER A 133 -18.62 -0.75 -2.55
CA SER A 133 -19.73 -1.28 -1.77
C SER A 133 -20.32 -0.24 -0.82
N HIS A 134 -19.46 0.53 -0.16
CA HIS A 134 -19.88 1.64 0.71
C HIS A 134 -20.61 2.73 -0.08
N LEU A 135 -20.08 3.16 -1.22
CA LEU A 135 -20.72 4.15 -2.07
C LEU A 135 -22.13 3.72 -2.50
N LYS A 136 -22.30 2.45 -2.88
CA LYS A 136 -23.64 1.89 -3.20
C LYS A 136 -24.65 1.97 -2.05
N ASN A 137 -24.15 1.94 -0.82
CA ASN A 137 -25.03 1.98 0.36
C ASN A 137 -25.39 3.40 0.81
N ILE A 138 -24.59 4.41 0.40
CA ILE A 138 -24.78 5.80 0.86
C ILE A 138 -25.25 6.75 -0.24
N ILE A 139 -25.28 6.29 -1.49
CA ILE A 139 -25.74 7.05 -2.66
C ILE A 139 -27.06 6.46 -3.13
N ASP A 140 -28.08 7.28 -3.13
CA ASP A 140 -29.42 6.91 -3.58
C ASP A 140 -29.66 7.36 -5.03
N ASP A 141 -30.69 6.80 -5.69
CA ASP A 141 -31.05 7.13 -7.07
C ASP A 141 -31.51 8.60 -7.27
N GLU A 142 -31.84 9.28 -6.18
CA GLU A 142 -32.24 10.68 -6.14
C GLU A 142 -31.08 11.64 -5.86
N ASP A 143 -29.89 11.12 -5.54
CA ASP A 143 -28.72 11.95 -5.30
C ASP A 143 -28.11 12.48 -6.61
N ASN A 144 -27.65 13.74 -6.59
CA ASN A 144 -26.84 14.32 -7.64
C ASN A 144 -25.38 13.83 -7.49
N VAL A 145 -24.92 12.94 -8.38
CA VAL A 145 -23.60 12.34 -8.30
C VAL A 145 -22.68 13.02 -9.31
N ILE A 146 -21.58 13.59 -8.81
CA ILE A 146 -20.54 14.24 -9.62
C ILE A 146 -19.26 13.40 -9.49
N ILE A 147 -18.73 12.90 -10.60
CA ILE A 147 -17.48 12.12 -10.63
C ILE A 147 -16.38 13.01 -11.21
N VAL A 148 -15.35 13.22 -10.43
CA VAL A 148 -14.14 13.97 -10.84
C VAL A 148 -13.01 12.94 -11.01
N ALA A 149 -12.59 12.70 -12.24
CA ALA A 149 -11.55 11.73 -12.56
C ALA A 149 -10.48 12.34 -13.46
N ASP A 150 -9.22 11.92 -13.27
CA ASP A 150 -8.15 12.29 -14.18
C ASP A 150 -8.05 11.32 -15.37
N SER A 151 -7.33 11.74 -16.42
CA SER A 151 -7.19 10.99 -17.66
C SER A 151 -6.47 9.63 -17.52
N THR A 152 -5.81 9.37 -16.41
CA THR A 152 -5.09 8.10 -16.15
C THR A 152 -6.02 7.02 -15.60
N ASN A 153 -7.22 7.40 -15.12
CA ASN A 153 -8.17 6.53 -14.44
C ASN A 153 -9.47 6.28 -15.22
N LEU A 154 -9.42 6.31 -16.56
CA LEU A 154 -10.60 6.15 -17.42
C LEU A 154 -11.38 4.84 -17.21
N TYR A 155 -10.71 3.74 -16.92
CA TYR A 155 -11.38 2.47 -16.64
C TYR A 155 -12.16 2.52 -15.31
N ILE A 156 -11.66 3.27 -14.36
CA ILE A 156 -12.29 3.49 -13.06
C ILE A 156 -13.54 4.38 -13.20
N GLU A 157 -13.43 5.44 -13.99
CA GLU A 157 -14.55 6.30 -14.33
C GLU A 157 -15.68 5.49 -14.99
N LYS A 158 -15.33 4.56 -15.90
CA LYS A 158 -16.31 3.67 -16.52
C LYS A 158 -17.00 2.78 -15.48
N GLU A 159 -16.27 2.19 -14.56
CA GLU A 159 -16.81 1.38 -13.46
C GLU A 159 -17.77 2.19 -12.57
N LEU A 160 -17.42 3.44 -12.25
CA LEU A 160 -18.29 4.34 -11.49
C LEU A 160 -19.55 4.74 -12.26
N ASN A 161 -19.45 4.99 -13.56
CA ASN A 161 -20.60 5.28 -14.41
C ASN A 161 -21.55 4.09 -14.57
N GLU A 162 -21.03 2.87 -14.58
CA GLU A 162 -21.87 1.66 -14.54
C GLU A 162 -22.62 1.52 -13.22
N LEU A 163 -22.01 1.99 -12.09
CA LEU A 163 -22.66 2.01 -10.78
C LEU A 163 -23.66 3.15 -10.59
N PHE A 164 -23.33 4.33 -11.14
CA PHE A 164 -24.12 5.57 -11.03
C PHE A 164 -24.41 6.13 -12.44
N PRO A 165 -25.37 5.54 -13.16
CA PRO A 165 -25.59 5.89 -14.59
C PRO A 165 -26.06 7.34 -14.82
N LYS A 166 -26.59 8.00 -13.77
CA LYS A 166 -27.06 9.40 -13.85
C LYS A 166 -25.96 10.40 -13.46
N SER A 167 -24.76 9.93 -13.15
CA SER A 167 -23.67 10.81 -12.70
C SER A 167 -23.17 11.75 -13.80
N VAL A 168 -22.69 12.91 -13.37
CA VAL A 168 -22.02 13.89 -14.23
C VAL A 168 -20.51 13.74 -14.07
N ASN A 169 -19.79 13.64 -15.19
CA ASN A 169 -18.34 13.46 -15.16
C ASN A 169 -17.62 14.79 -15.42
N ILE A 170 -16.64 15.09 -14.58
CA ILE A 170 -15.71 16.19 -14.76
C ILE A 170 -14.31 15.65 -15.00
N ARG A 171 -13.66 16.14 -16.04
CA ARG A 171 -12.24 15.91 -16.31
C ARG A 171 -11.49 17.23 -16.39
N PRO A 172 -10.29 17.33 -15.82
CA PRO A 172 -9.48 18.53 -16.03
C PRO A 172 -9.10 18.66 -17.51
N GLU A 173 -9.38 19.80 -18.12
CA GLU A 173 -9.07 20.06 -19.54
C GLU A 173 -7.58 20.35 -19.75
N PHE A 174 -6.96 21.08 -18.81
CA PHE A 174 -5.56 21.50 -18.85
C PHE A 174 -4.90 21.32 -17.48
N GLY A 175 -3.81 20.58 -17.46
CA GLY A 175 -3.08 20.32 -16.22
C GLY A 175 -3.84 19.37 -15.28
N ASP A 176 -3.54 19.47 -14.01
CA ASP A 176 -4.07 18.57 -12.98
C ASP A 176 -4.94 19.36 -11.97
N PHE A 177 -5.74 20.32 -12.44
CA PHE A 177 -6.65 21.11 -11.58
C PHE A 177 -7.93 21.45 -12.31
N LEU A 178 -8.99 21.71 -11.55
CA LEU A 178 -10.29 22.14 -12.06
C LEU A 178 -10.34 23.68 -12.18
N LEU A 179 -11.07 24.14 -13.19
CA LEU A 179 -11.41 25.56 -13.30
C LEU A 179 -12.24 25.99 -12.08
N PRO A 180 -12.11 27.25 -11.64
CA PRO A 180 -12.94 27.79 -10.58
C PRO A 180 -14.44 27.62 -10.86
N ASP A 181 -15.22 27.38 -9.81
CA ASP A 181 -16.68 27.25 -9.83
C ASP A 181 -17.26 26.12 -10.71
N LEU A 182 -16.41 25.22 -11.23
CA LEU A 182 -16.88 24.13 -12.09
C LEU A 182 -17.78 23.15 -11.33
N ILE A 183 -17.37 22.77 -10.11
CA ILE A 183 -18.18 21.89 -9.25
C ILE A 183 -19.43 22.65 -8.80
N ASP A 184 -19.30 23.91 -8.38
CA ASP A 184 -20.43 24.73 -7.94
C ASP A 184 -21.52 24.84 -9.02
N SER A 185 -21.15 24.88 -10.31
CA SER A 185 -22.10 24.96 -11.42
C SER A 185 -22.93 23.69 -11.61
N LEU A 186 -22.50 22.56 -11.03
CA LEU A 186 -23.15 21.25 -11.11
C LEU A 186 -23.89 20.87 -9.83
N ILE A 187 -23.77 21.67 -8.79
CA ILE A 187 -24.51 21.49 -7.52
C ILE A 187 -26.00 21.77 -7.78
N VAL A 188 -26.84 20.91 -7.24
CA VAL A 188 -28.29 21.05 -7.29
C VAL A 188 -28.83 21.24 -5.87
N ASP A 189 -29.38 22.43 -5.57
CA ASP A 189 -29.81 22.79 -4.21
C ASP A 189 -31.00 21.95 -3.68
N SER A 190 -31.77 21.36 -4.57
CA SER A 190 -32.99 20.60 -4.21
C SER A 190 -32.74 19.15 -3.83
N MET A 191 -31.50 18.65 -3.93
CA MET A 191 -31.15 17.25 -3.65
C MET A 191 -29.76 17.13 -3.03
N PRO A 192 -29.45 16.02 -2.35
CA PRO A 192 -28.10 15.79 -1.85
C PRO A 192 -27.09 15.67 -2.99
N ASN A 193 -25.96 16.35 -2.85
CA ASN A 193 -24.86 16.31 -3.82
C ASN A 193 -23.76 15.39 -3.30
N LYS A 194 -23.34 14.41 -4.09
CA LYS A 194 -22.29 13.46 -3.79
C LYS A 194 -21.15 13.63 -4.80
N ILE A 195 -19.97 13.95 -4.31
CA ILE A 195 -18.80 14.17 -5.16
C ILE A 195 -17.83 13.02 -4.94
N ILE A 196 -17.56 12.26 -6.01
CA ILE A 196 -16.59 11.17 -6.03
C ILE A 196 -15.33 11.68 -6.71
N LEU A 197 -14.22 11.72 -5.96
CA LEU A 197 -12.94 12.20 -6.46
C LEU A 197 -12.01 11.01 -6.69
N GLU A 198 -11.76 10.67 -7.95
CA GLU A 198 -10.97 9.51 -8.37
C GLU A 198 -9.66 9.97 -9.02
N THR A 199 -8.66 10.26 -8.17
CA THR A 199 -7.33 10.70 -8.60
C THR A 199 -6.30 10.49 -7.50
N GLU A 200 -5.04 10.26 -7.89
CA GLU A 200 -3.88 10.31 -6.99
C GLU A 200 -3.13 11.66 -7.10
N LYS A 201 -3.58 12.59 -7.96
CA LYS A 201 -2.91 13.87 -8.22
C LYS A 201 -3.30 14.90 -7.17
N PHE A 202 -2.32 15.32 -6.36
CA PHE A 202 -2.53 16.26 -5.27
C PHE A 202 -3.14 17.60 -5.74
N SER A 203 -2.71 18.12 -6.90
CA SER A 203 -3.24 19.35 -7.48
C SER A 203 -4.74 19.26 -7.79
N LEU A 204 -5.20 18.12 -8.34
CA LEU A 204 -6.62 17.89 -8.61
C LEU A 204 -7.42 17.73 -7.31
N ILE A 205 -6.88 16.98 -6.34
CA ILE A 205 -7.49 16.84 -5.01
C ILE A 205 -7.67 18.22 -4.36
N SER A 206 -6.61 19.02 -4.36
CA SER A 206 -6.64 20.36 -3.75
C SER A 206 -7.64 21.30 -4.44
N SER A 207 -7.64 21.34 -5.79
CA SER A 207 -8.56 22.23 -6.52
C SER A 207 -10.03 21.79 -6.41
N ALA A 208 -10.31 20.49 -6.43
CA ALA A 208 -11.67 19.99 -6.24
C ALA A 208 -12.15 20.27 -4.81
N SER A 209 -11.33 19.95 -3.80
CA SER A 209 -11.71 20.18 -2.40
C SER A 209 -11.92 21.64 -2.05
N SER A 210 -11.24 22.58 -2.74
CA SER A 210 -11.43 24.03 -2.52
C SER A 210 -12.77 24.55 -3.02
N GLN A 211 -13.44 23.84 -3.93
CA GLN A 211 -14.74 24.19 -4.49
C GLN A 211 -15.92 23.56 -3.72
N ILE A 212 -15.65 22.60 -2.82
CA ILE A 212 -16.67 21.97 -1.99
C ILE A 212 -16.83 22.80 -0.71
N ARG A 213 -18.02 23.37 -0.48
CA ARG A 213 -18.36 24.19 0.68
C ARG A 213 -19.29 23.47 1.62
#